data_78bea70ba1e9c3b88fe7295eca590a75
#
_entry.id   78bea70ba1e9c3b88fe7295eca590a75
#
_cell.length_a   1.000
_cell.length_b   1.000
_cell.length_c   1.000
_cell.angle_alpha   90.00
_cell.angle_beta   90.00
_cell.angle_gamma   90.00
#
_symmetry.space_group_name_H-M   'P 1'
#
loop_
_entity.id
_entity.type
_entity.pdbx_description
1 polymer ?
#
loop_
_entity_poly.entity_id
_entity_poly.type
_entity_poly.pdbx_seq_one_letter_code
_entity_poly.pdbx_strand_id
1 'polypeptide(L)'
;EIKSLRDLAQEKSVAQVFNMDFTYYQIWIYEFSQYTQEPKGEKRDEYQIKFINGLSDEYADKSYKEIYDLACYLLRKYSGTGKVFYLGNWEGDWHLRWDYNRDKPANPRTVEGMTRWLNVRQKAIDDAKRDTPHNNIGMYHYVEVNLSDLAVKGDTCVVNTILPQINPDYVSFSSYTATNPPMTEAAMDSTLIMHLNHIASKMKPKAGIQGKRLFIGEYGWSESVYSQEEIDQRAKWVIKTAMKWGCPFILFWEMYNNELNDDGSNRGFWLIDQKGSKTPLYYTYQKFYIESREWIIDFTRKQNRIPSQDEFLKAAISFEALK
;
A
#
# COMPACT_ATOMS: atom_id res chain seq x y z
N GLU A 1 1.35 11.37 26.78
CA GLU A 1 1.05 12.17 25.59
C GLU A 1 1.91 11.65 24.43
N ILE A 2 1.26 11.24 23.30
CA ILE A 2 1.95 10.73 22.10
C ILE A 2 2.50 11.94 21.35
N LYS A 3 3.82 11.97 21.10
CA LYS A 3 4.53 13.09 20.46
C LYS A 3 5.34 12.69 19.23
N SER A 4 5.46 11.40 18.96
CA SER A 4 6.21 10.86 17.84
C SER A 4 5.63 9.55 17.33
N LEU A 5 6.01 9.15 16.13
CA LEU A 5 5.69 7.82 15.57
C LEU A 5 6.19 6.68 16.46
N ARG A 6 7.36 6.87 17.11
CA ARG A 6 7.90 5.90 18.05
C ARG A 6 7.00 5.76 19.30
N ASP A 7 6.50 6.87 19.84
CA ASP A 7 5.58 6.83 20.99
C ASP A 7 4.28 6.13 20.60
N LEU A 8 3.74 6.44 19.41
CA LEU A 8 2.55 5.79 18.87
C LEU A 8 2.74 4.28 18.72
N ALA A 9 3.90 3.85 18.22
CA ALA A 9 4.20 2.41 18.06
C ALA A 9 4.30 1.66 19.40
N GLN A 10 4.48 2.38 20.52
CA GLN A 10 4.53 1.83 21.88
C GLN A 10 3.17 1.84 22.58
N GLU A 11 2.17 2.54 22.03
CA GLU A 11 0.81 2.52 22.55
C GLU A 11 0.26 1.09 22.59
N LYS A 12 -0.48 0.78 23.67
CA LYS A 12 -0.96 -0.58 23.93
C LYS A 12 -1.73 -1.18 22.75
N SER A 13 -2.61 -0.40 22.12
CA SER A 13 -3.41 -0.84 20.98
C SER A 13 -2.55 -1.16 19.75
N VAL A 14 -1.58 -0.30 19.42
CA VAL A 14 -0.67 -0.50 18.29
C VAL A 14 0.29 -1.67 18.56
N ALA A 15 0.86 -1.74 19.77
CA ALA A 15 1.73 -2.84 20.17
C ALA A 15 0.99 -4.19 20.16
N GLN A 16 -0.31 -4.23 20.51
CA GLN A 16 -1.12 -5.43 20.40
C GLN A 16 -1.23 -5.92 18.95
N VAL A 17 -1.46 -5.01 17.99
CA VAL A 17 -1.49 -5.34 16.55
C VAL A 17 -0.13 -5.89 16.09
N PHE A 18 0.97 -5.23 16.45
CA PHE A 18 2.31 -5.70 16.07
C PHE A 18 2.73 -7.03 16.72
N ASN A 19 2.09 -7.39 17.82
CA ASN A 19 2.32 -8.68 18.51
C ASN A 19 1.43 -9.82 17.98
N MET A 20 0.46 -9.54 17.10
CA MET A 20 -0.33 -10.58 16.44
C MET A 20 0.58 -11.48 15.58
N ASP A 21 0.12 -12.69 15.31
CA ASP A 21 0.86 -13.68 14.52
C ASP A 21 0.75 -13.41 13.00
N PHE A 22 1.12 -12.19 12.62
CA PHE A 22 1.30 -11.78 11.22
C PHE A 22 2.79 -11.65 10.91
N THR A 23 3.16 -12.06 9.71
CA THR A 23 4.52 -11.86 9.19
C THR A 23 4.68 -10.47 8.58
N TYR A 24 3.68 -9.98 7.84
CA TYR A 24 3.79 -8.76 7.06
C TYR A 24 2.88 -7.67 7.62
N TYR A 25 3.44 -6.48 7.77
CA TYR A 25 2.75 -5.27 8.22
C TYR A 25 2.98 -4.16 7.20
N GLN A 26 1.96 -3.75 6.48
CA GLN A 26 1.97 -2.56 5.65
C GLN A 26 1.30 -1.43 6.43
N ILE A 27 1.99 -0.30 6.57
CA ILE A 27 1.57 0.78 7.46
C ILE A 27 1.75 2.12 6.76
N TRP A 28 0.69 2.91 6.69
CA TRP A 28 0.82 4.33 6.42
C TRP A 28 1.36 5.03 7.67
N ILE A 29 2.46 5.73 7.50
CA ILE A 29 3.07 6.50 8.58
C ILE A 29 3.03 7.99 8.24
N TYR A 30 2.46 8.76 9.16
CA TYR A 30 2.31 10.19 9.08
C TYR A 30 3.11 10.83 10.20
N GLU A 31 4.21 11.48 9.87
CA GLU A 31 5.07 12.15 10.85
C GLU A 31 4.33 13.28 11.55
N PHE A 32 4.44 13.38 12.85
CA PHE A 32 3.85 14.48 13.64
C PHE A 32 4.38 15.85 13.20
N SER A 33 5.61 15.87 12.66
CA SER A 33 6.21 17.07 12.09
C SER A 33 5.75 17.39 10.65
N GLN A 34 5.09 16.45 9.98
CA GLN A 34 4.70 16.56 8.57
C GLN A 34 3.57 17.59 8.36
N TYR A 35 2.63 17.64 9.29
CA TYR A 35 1.43 18.44 9.17
C TYR A 35 1.47 19.66 10.06
N THR A 36 0.82 20.75 9.65
CA THR A 36 0.51 21.84 10.56
C THR A 36 -0.48 21.35 11.61
N GLN A 37 -0.46 21.95 12.80
CA GLN A 37 -1.52 21.71 13.77
C GLN A 37 -2.86 22.16 13.16
N GLU A 38 -3.88 21.33 13.37
CA GLU A 38 -5.23 21.59 12.93
C GLU A 38 -5.83 22.77 13.68
N PRO A 39 -6.25 23.84 13.01
CA PRO A 39 -7.15 24.82 13.62
C PRO A 39 -8.52 24.15 13.77
N LYS A 40 -9.05 24.08 14.97
CA LYS A 40 -10.38 23.50 15.20
C LYS A 40 -11.43 24.21 14.37
N GLY A 41 -12.06 23.47 13.45
CA GLY A 41 -13.24 23.91 12.71
C GLY A 41 -12.99 24.51 11.33
N GLU A 42 -11.79 24.39 10.78
CA GLU A 42 -11.44 24.95 9.47
C GLU A 42 -11.37 23.84 8.39
N LYS A 43 -11.46 24.27 7.14
CA LYS A 43 -11.53 23.34 6.00
C LYS A 43 -10.23 22.58 5.81
N ARG A 44 -10.31 21.37 5.25
CA ARG A 44 -9.18 20.47 4.95
C ARG A 44 -8.02 21.13 4.17
N ASP A 45 -8.29 22.21 3.44
CA ASP A 45 -7.29 23.03 2.72
C ASP A 45 -6.23 23.69 3.63
N GLU A 46 -6.47 23.72 4.93
CA GLU A 46 -5.58 24.33 5.92
C GLU A 46 -4.64 23.32 6.57
N TYR A 47 -4.84 22.02 6.32
CA TYR A 47 -3.86 20.98 6.60
C TYR A 47 -2.74 21.02 5.60
N GLN A 48 -1.87 21.99 5.73
CA GLN A 48 -0.77 22.07 4.79
C GLN A 48 0.26 21.01 5.09
N ILE A 49 0.41 20.08 4.18
CA ILE A 49 1.58 19.20 4.14
C ILE A 49 2.82 20.07 3.99
N LYS A 50 3.83 19.83 4.82
CA LYS A 50 5.02 20.70 4.92
C LYS A 50 5.86 20.82 3.65
N PHE A 51 5.58 20.03 2.62
CA PHE A 51 6.28 20.10 1.34
C PHE A 51 5.51 20.81 0.20
N ILE A 52 4.32 21.34 0.42
CA ILE A 52 3.51 22.01 -0.63
C ILE A 52 4.27 23.11 -1.36
N ASN A 53 5.10 23.86 -0.65
CA ASN A 53 5.92 24.95 -1.19
C ASN A 53 7.41 24.61 -1.21
N GLY A 54 7.77 23.34 -1.36
CA GLY A 54 9.10 22.82 -1.15
C GLY A 54 9.31 22.39 0.29
N LEU A 55 10.20 21.44 0.54
CA LEU A 55 10.52 20.96 1.88
C LEU A 55 11.71 21.73 2.46
N SER A 56 11.52 22.45 3.57
CA SER A 56 12.62 23.12 4.27
C SER A 56 13.58 22.11 4.90
N ASP A 57 14.81 22.55 5.20
CA ASP A 57 15.80 21.72 5.91
C ASP A 57 15.29 21.31 7.28
N GLU A 58 14.67 22.24 8.01
CA GLU A 58 14.09 21.96 9.33
C GLU A 58 13.09 20.80 9.30
N TYR A 59 12.14 20.80 8.34
CA TYR A 59 11.14 19.73 8.26
C TYR A 59 11.70 18.45 7.66
N ALA A 60 12.70 18.52 6.78
CA ALA A 60 13.43 17.37 6.30
C ALA A 60 14.13 16.64 7.46
N ASP A 61 14.80 17.38 8.34
CA ASP A 61 15.48 16.83 9.51
C ASP A 61 14.51 16.23 10.54
N LYS A 62 13.38 16.90 10.79
CA LYS A 62 12.32 16.38 11.68
C LYS A 62 11.71 15.09 11.12
N SER A 63 11.35 15.07 9.84
CA SER A 63 10.82 13.87 9.18
C SER A 63 11.82 12.72 9.21
N TYR A 64 13.09 13.00 8.87
CA TYR A 64 14.17 12.01 8.98
C TYR A 64 14.23 11.40 10.37
N LYS A 65 14.28 12.26 11.39
CA LYS A 65 14.42 11.81 12.78
C LYS A 65 13.26 10.95 13.25
N GLU A 66 12.01 11.34 12.96
CA GLU A 66 10.84 10.56 13.37
C GLU A 66 10.80 9.18 12.72
N ILE A 67 11.11 9.10 11.41
CA ILE A 67 11.15 7.82 10.68
C ILE A 67 12.32 6.95 11.16
N TYR A 68 13.50 7.55 11.36
CA TYR A 68 14.67 6.84 11.85
C TYR A 68 14.42 6.25 13.25
N ASP A 69 13.87 7.05 14.18
CA ASP A 69 13.58 6.62 15.54
C ASP A 69 12.54 5.50 15.59
N LEU A 70 11.48 5.58 14.74
CA LEU A 70 10.49 4.51 14.58
C LEU A 70 11.14 3.23 14.05
N ALA A 71 11.90 3.34 12.96
CA ALA A 71 12.55 2.18 12.32
C ALA A 71 13.55 1.51 13.28
N CYS A 72 14.38 2.27 13.99
CA CYS A 72 15.27 1.75 15.01
C CYS A 72 14.52 1.02 16.14
N TYR A 73 13.39 1.58 16.58
CA TYR A 73 12.56 0.94 17.61
C TYR A 73 12.02 -0.42 17.12
N LEU A 74 11.39 -0.45 15.94
CA LEU A 74 10.82 -1.66 15.38
C LEU A 74 11.88 -2.74 15.13
N LEU A 75 13.03 -2.36 14.56
CA LEU A 75 14.16 -3.26 14.30
C LEU A 75 14.68 -3.92 15.59
N ARG A 76 14.82 -3.16 16.69
CA ARG A 76 15.24 -3.71 17.98
C ARG A 76 14.16 -4.56 18.63
N LYS A 77 12.93 -4.05 18.67
CA LYS A 77 11.81 -4.66 19.39
C LYS A 77 11.40 -6.00 18.82
N TYR A 78 11.40 -6.11 17.48
CA TYR A 78 10.94 -7.29 16.74
C TYR A 78 12.08 -8.07 16.07
N SER A 79 13.33 -7.84 16.47
CA SER A 79 14.47 -8.64 16.04
C SER A 79 14.26 -10.12 16.38
N GLY A 80 14.57 -11.01 15.44
CA GLY A 80 14.43 -12.47 15.62
C GLY A 80 13.03 -13.02 15.38
N THR A 81 12.03 -12.18 15.10
CA THR A 81 10.62 -12.63 15.00
C THR A 81 10.19 -13.07 13.59
N GLY A 82 10.96 -12.79 12.56
CA GLY A 82 10.56 -13.02 11.16
C GLY A 82 9.58 -11.99 10.60
N LYS A 83 9.20 -10.97 11.38
CA LYS A 83 8.26 -9.93 10.93
C LYS A 83 8.89 -9.03 9.89
N VAL A 84 8.04 -8.50 9.00
CA VAL A 84 8.43 -7.59 7.92
C VAL A 84 7.52 -6.38 7.95
N PHE A 85 8.11 -5.19 8.09
CA PHE A 85 7.40 -3.92 8.12
C PHE A 85 7.63 -3.16 6.81
N TYR A 86 6.53 -2.77 6.17
CA TYR A 86 6.49 -1.88 5.03
C TYR A 86 5.94 -0.54 5.51
N LEU A 87 6.77 0.48 5.54
CA LEU A 87 6.42 1.81 6.02
C LEU A 87 6.28 2.76 4.82
N GLY A 88 5.12 3.35 4.65
CA GLY A 88 4.85 4.18 3.48
C GLY A 88 3.86 5.31 3.71
N ASN A 89 3.39 5.88 2.62
CA ASN A 89 2.36 6.92 2.60
C ASN A 89 1.08 6.39 1.93
N TRP A 90 -0.05 6.98 2.28
CA TRP A 90 -1.30 6.82 1.55
C TRP A 90 -1.28 7.63 0.26
N GLU A 91 -1.92 7.16 -0.78
CA GLU A 91 -2.25 7.75 -2.09
C GLU A 91 -1.51 9.05 -2.44
N GLY A 92 -0.24 8.90 -2.86
CA GLY A 92 0.70 10.01 -3.04
C GLY A 92 0.24 11.10 -4.00
N ASP A 93 -0.59 10.78 -4.99
CA ASP A 93 -1.09 11.79 -5.93
C ASP A 93 -2.03 12.81 -5.28
N TRP A 94 -2.73 12.44 -4.20
CA TRP A 94 -3.52 13.40 -3.41
C TRP A 94 -2.64 14.29 -2.52
N HIS A 95 -1.50 13.80 -2.07
CA HIS A 95 -0.49 14.65 -1.44
C HIS A 95 0.14 15.62 -2.44
N LEU A 96 0.35 15.18 -3.68
CA LEU A 96 0.88 16.01 -4.75
C LEU A 96 -0.14 17.06 -5.22
N ARG A 97 -1.43 16.73 -5.13
CA ARG A 97 -2.59 17.59 -5.42
C ARG A 97 -3.38 17.85 -4.15
N TRP A 98 -2.81 18.63 -3.26
CA TRP A 98 -3.35 18.88 -1.94
C TRP A 98 -4.81 19.43 -1.95
N ASP A 99 -5.23 20.08 -3.06
CA ASP A 99 -6.61 20.55 -3.28
C ASP A 99 -7.53 19.45 -3.84
N TYR A 100 -7.04 18.22 -3.96
CA TYR A 100 -7.75 17.07 -4.55
C TYR A 100 -8.29 17.29 -5.97
N ASN A 101 -7.79 18.30 -6.67
CA ASN A 101 -8.19 18.57 -8.05
C ASN A 101 -7.28 17.83 -9.03
N ARG A 102 -7.80 16.69 -9.54
CA ARG A 102 -7.06 15.84 -10.48
C ARG A 102 -6.86 16.48 -11.86
N ASP A 103 -7.66 17.49 -12.22
CA ASP A 103 -7.63 18.12 -13.53
C ASP A 103 -6.59 19.23 -13.64
N LYS A 104 -6.02 19.63 -12.50
CA LYS A 104 -4.91 20.60 -12.48
C LYS A 104 -3.56 19.89 -12.51
N PRO A 105 -2.58 20.40 -13.25
CA PRO A 105 -1.20 19.91 -13.15
C PRO A 105 -0.65 20.13 -11.73
N ALA A 106 0.21 19.21 -11.28
CA ALA A 106 0.86 19.36 -10.00
C ALA A 106 1.79 20.59 -9.98
N ASN A 107 1.82 21.30 -8.85
CA ASN A 107 2.70 22.46 -8.66
C ASN A 107 4.17 21.99 -8.65
N PRO A 108 5.08 22.62 -9.43
CA PRO A 108 6.49 22.24 -9.46
C PRO A 108 7.19 22.27 -8.09
N ARG A 109 6.85 23.22 -7.22
CA ARG A 109 7.40 23.28 -5.86
C ARG A 109 6.92 22.13 -4.99
N THR A 110 5.66 21.71 -5.15
CA THR A 110 5.14 20.53 -4.45
C THR A 110 5.83 19.26 -4.94
N VAL A 111 6.08 19.16 -6.25
CA VAL A 111 6.86 18.06 -6.85
C VAL A 111 8.25 17.97 -6.23
N GLU A 112 8.98 19.09 -6.17
CA GLU A 112 10.31 19.17 -5.54
C GLU A 112 10.26 18.76 -4.06
N GLY A 113 9.33 19.34 -3.32
CA GLY A 113 9.15 19.08 -1.90
C GLY A 113 8.81 17.61 -1.61
N MET A 114 7.87 17.02 -2.36
CA MET A 114 7.51 15.62 -2.21
C MET A 114 8.64 14.67 -2.62
N THR A 115 9.36 14.98 -3.69
CA THR A 115 10.55 14.22 -4.09
C THR A 115 11.59 14.19 -2.98
N ARG A 116 11.88 15.34 -2.37
CA ARG A 116 12.81 15.45 -1.24
C ARG A 116 12.29 14.66 -0.03
N TRP A 117 11.02 14.84 0.32
CA TRP A 117 10.39 14.14 1.45
C TRP A 117 10.50 12.62 1.33
N LEU A 118 10.18 12.04 0.16
CA LEU A 118 10.26 10.60 -0.07
C LEU A 118 11.71 10.08 -0.03
N ASN A 119 12.67 10.85 -0.54
CA ASN A 119 14.09 10.50 -0.42
C ASN A 119 14.58 10.55 1.04
N VAL A 120 14.12 11.53 1.84
CA VAL A 120 14.42 11.62 3.27
C VAL A 120 13.90 10.40 4.03
N ARG A 121 12.67 9.96 3.75
CA ARG A 121 12.06 8.77 4.35
C ARG A 121 12.84 7.50 4.00
N GLN A 122 13.20 7.31 2.73
CA GLN A 122 14.03 6.18 2.31
C GLN A 122 15.37 6.18 3.02
N LYS A 123 16.04 7.36 3.07
CA LYS A 123 17.33 7.50 3.75
C LYS A 123 17.23 7.15 5.23
N ALA A 124 16.19 7.61 5.93
CA ALA A 124 16.00 7.34 7.35
C ALA A 124 15.88 5.84 7.64
N ILE A 125 15.14 5.10 6.79
CA ILE A 125 14.99 3.65 6.92
C ILE A 125 16.30 2.93 6.60
N ASP A 126 17.02 3.32 5.54
CA ASP A 126 18.30 2.71 5.17
C ASP A 126 19.36 2.93 6.26
N ASP A 127 19.42 4.14 6.82
CA ASP A 127 20.34 4.46 7.93
C ASP A 127 19.97 3.69 9.21
N ALA A 128 18.68 3.58 9.54
CA ALA A 128 18.23 2.79 10.69
C ALA A 128 18.61 1.32 10.58
N LYS A 129 18.47 0.72 9.39
CA LYS A 129 18.90 -0.65 9.11
C LYS A 129 20.39 -0.84 9.27
N ARG A 130 21.19 0.12 8.81
CA ARG A 130 22.66 0.08 8.96
C ARG A 130 23.09 0.23 10.43
N ASP A 131 22.46 1.15 11.16
CA ASP A 131 22.91 1.61 12.47
C ASP A 131 22.34 0.79 13.64
N THR A 132 21.31 -0.01 13.38
CA THR A 132 20.64 -0.82 14.41
C THR A 132 20.98 -2.30 14.26
N PRO A 133 21.68 -2.93 15.22
CA PRO A 133 21.84 -4.39 15.22
C PRO A 133 20.48 -5.09 15.24
N HIS A 134 20.25 -5.96 14.28
CA HIS A 134 19.02 -6.75 14.15
C HIS A 134 19.26 -8.01 13.32
N ASN A 135 18.39 -9.00 13.49
CA ASN A 135 18.38 -10.23 12.70
C ASN A 135 16.95 -10.70 12.46
N ASN A 136 16.71 -11.45 11.40
CA ASN A 136 15.43 -12.06 11.09
C ASN A 136 14.23 -11.10 11.26
N ILE A 137 14.34 -9.91 10.70
CA ILE A 137 13.29 -8.87 10.59
C ILE A 137 13.51 -8.11 9.28
N GLY A 138 12.43 -7.84 8.53
CA GLY A 138 12.46 -6.98 7.35
C GLY A 138 11.97 -5.58 7.65
N MET A 139 12.57 -4.58 6.98
CA MET A 139 12.15 -3.19 7.06
C MET A 139 12.31 -2.55 5.69
N TYR A 140 11.21 -2.03 5.15
CA TYR A 140 11.16 -1.46 3.81
C TYR A 140 10.36 -0.17 3.77
N HIS A 141 10.82 0.79 2.95
CA HIS A 141 10.05 1.95 2.57
C HIS A 141 9.23 1.66 1.30
N TYR A 142 7.98 2.06 1.27
CA TYR A 142 7.19 2.08 0.05
C TYR A 142 6.57 3.43 -0.24
N VAL A 143 6.32 3.68 -1.51
CA VAL A 143 5.60 4.86 -2.01
C VAL A 143 4.32 4.39 -2.66
N GLU A 144 3.19 4.98 -2.28
CA GLU A 144 1.90 4.66 -2.88
C GLU A 144 1.54 5.64 -3.98
N VAL A 145 1.05 5.10 -5.10
CA VAL A 145 0.59 5.83 -6.29
C VAL A 145 -0.87 5.47 -6.58
N ASN A 146 -1.67 6.41 -7.08
CA ASN A 146 -3.10 6.19 -7.28
C ASN A 146 -3.67 6.72 -8.60
N LEU A 147 -3.25 7.89 -9.12
CA LEU A 147 -3.76 8.44 -10.38
C LEU A 147 -3.03 7.86 -11.61
N SER A 148 -3.06 6.54 -11.73
CA SER A 148 -2.34 5.82 -12.80
C SER A 148 -2.95 6.04 -14.19
N ASP A 149 -4.23 6.42 -14.28
CA ASP A 149 -4.87 6.81 -15.54
C ASP A 149 -4.33 8.14 -16.09
N LEU A 150 -3.91 9.07 -15.24
CA LEU A 150 -3.15 10.25 -15.64
C LEU A 150 -1.73 9.86 -16.07
N ALA A 151 -1.14 8.89 -15.37
CA ALA A 151 0.20 8.41 -15.70
C ALA A 151 0.27 7.85 -17.13
N VAL A 152 -0.66 6.98 -17.52
CA VAL A 152 -0.66 6.37 -18.88
C VAL A 152 -0.97 7.38 -19.98
N LYS A 153 -1.60 8.52 -19.65
CA LYS A 153 -1.80 9.66 -20.58
C LYS A 153 -0.57 10.54 -20.71
N GLY A 154 0.45 10.36 -19.88
CA GLY A 154 1.65 11.19 -19.86
C GLY A 154 1.55 12.44 -18.97
N ASP A 155 0.50 12.57 -18.18
CA ASP A 155 0.27 13.73 -17.32
C ASP A 155 1.22 13.74 -16.11
N THR A 156 1.34 14.93 -15.49
CA THR A 156 2.11 15.10 -14.25
C THR A 156 1.42 14.39 -13.10
N CYS A 157 2.08 13.39 -12.54
CA CYS A 157 1.60 12.59 -11.39
C CYS A 157 2.81 11.96 -10.69
N VAL A 158 2.59 11.32 -9.54
CA VAL A 158 3.69 10.66 -8.80
C VAL A 158 4.45 9.68 -9.68
N VAL A 159 3.74 8.87 -10.47
CA VAL A 159 4.36 7.87 -11.36
C VAL A 159 5.29 8.51 -12.39
N ASN A 160 4.82 9.54 -13.11
CA ASN A 160 5.59 10.11 -14.21
C ASN A 160 6.67 11.11 -13.77
N THR A 161 6.43 11.79 -12.64
CA THR A 161 7.22 12.97 -12.28
C THR A 161 8.14 12.72 -11.08
N ILE A 162 7.68 11.99 -10.07
CA ILE A 162 8.43 11.76 -8.83
C ILE A 162 9.15 10.43 -8.85
N LEU A 163 8.48 9.35 -9.22
CA LEU A 163 9.02 8.00 -9.17
C LEU A 163 10.37 7.85 -9.93
N PRO A 164 10.57 8.51 -11.09
CA PRO A 164 11.89 8.50 -11.76
C PRO A 164 13.01 9.22 -11.00
N GLN A 165 12.68 10.05 -9.99
CA GLN A 165 13.66 10.83 -9.22
C GLN A 165 14.02 10.20 -7.87
N ILE A 166 13.25 9.18 -7.44
CA ILE A 166 13.44 8.47 -6.17
C ILE A 166 13.81 7.01 -6.40
N ASN A 167 14.12 6.27 -5.34
CA ASN A 167 14.35 4.83 -5.42
C ASN A 167 13.83 4.12 -4.15
N PRO A 168 12.50 4.06 -3.94
CA PRO A 168 11.92 3.36 -2.81
C PRO A 168 12.20 1.86 -2.88
N ASP A 169 12.10 1.16 -1.75
CA ASP A 169 12.20 -0.29 -1.73
C ASP A 169 11.04 -0.93 -2.50
N TYR A 170 9.83 -0.45 -2.28
CA TYR A 170 8.61 -0.92 -2.94
C TYR A 170 7.74 0.25 -3.45
N VAL A 171 6.84 -0.07 -4.36
CA VAL A 171 5.77 0.82 -4.79
C VAL A 171 4.44 0.11 -4.55
N SER A 172 3.53 0.78 -3.87
CA SER A 172 2.14 0.38 -3.67
C SER A 172 1.27 1.07 -4.72
N PHE A 173 0.31 0.35 -5.26
CA PHE A 173 -0.63 0.88 -6.23
C PHE A 173 -2.06 0.78 -5.70
N SER A 174 -2.67 1.91 -5.36
CA SER A 174 -4.13 2.05 -5.16
C SER A 174 -4.79 2.03 -6.54
N SER A 175 -5.33 0.87 -6.93
CA SER A 175 -5.62 0.56 -8.33
C SER A 175 -7.01 1.02 -8.81
N TYR A 176 -7.74 1.82 -8.05
CA TYR A 176 -9.12 2.22 -8.34
C TYR A 176 -9.32 2.77 -9.76
N THR A 177 -8.39 3.60 -10.26
CA THR A 177 -8.51 4.17 -11.62
C THR A 177 -8.37 3.11 -12.73
N ALA A 178 -7.77 1.97 -12.43
CA ALA A 178 -7.62 0.85 -13.36
C ALA A 178 -8.72 -0.23 -13.20
N THR A 179 -9.36 -0.32 -12.04
CA THR A 179 -10.25 -1.44 -11.71
C THR A 179 -11.72 -1.06 -11.52
N ASN A 180 -12.02 0.21 -11.13
CA ASN A 180 -13.38 0.62 -10.80
C ASN A 180 -14.31 0.89 -12.00
N PRO A 181 -13.86 1.39 -13.14
CA PRO A 181 -14.77 1.61 -14.25
C PRO A 181 -15.54 0.32 -14.62
N PRO A 182 -16.81 0.41 -15.02
CA PRO A 182 -17.55 -0.75 -15.52
C PRO A 182 -16.84 -1.35 -16.74
N MET A 183 -16.47 -2.62 -16.67
CA MET A 183 -15.74 -3.29 -17.74
C MET A 183 -15.89 -4.81 -17.66
N THR A 184 -15.58 -5.49 -18.76
CA THR A 184 -15.49 -6.97 -18.80
C THR A 184 -14.18 -7.45 -18.15
N GLU A 185 -14.11 -8.74 -17.83
CA GLU A 185 -12.87 -9.37 -17.31
C GLU A 185 -11.67 -9.12 -18.22
N ALA A 186 -11.84 -9.31 -19.54
CA ALA A 186 -10.75 -9.10 -20.51
C ALA A 186 -10.29 -7.64 -20.58
N ALA A 187 -11.19 -6.68 -20.46
CA ALA A 187 -10.87 -5.26 -20.42
C ALA A 187 -10.13 -4.91 -19.12
N MET A 188 -10.56 -5.45 -17.98
CA MET A 188 -9.89 -5.24 -16.69
C MET A 188 -8.48 -5.84 -16.70
N ASP A 189 -8.32 -7.08 -17.19
CA ASP A 189 -7.01 -7.75 -17.33
C ASP A 189 -6.05 -6.86 -18.13
N SER A 190 -6.49 -6.42 -19.33
CA SER A 190 -5.67 -5.58 -20.21
C SER A 190 -5.32 -4.22 -19.57
N THR A 191 -6.30 -3.56 -18.95
CA THR A 191 -6.11 -2.24 -18.33
C THR A 191 -5.19 -2.33 -17.14
N LEU A 192 -5.42 -3.28 -16.24
CA LEU A 192 -4.60 -3.43 -15.04
C LEU A 192 -3.14 -3.78 -15.41
N ILE A 193 -2.91 -4.69 -16.36
CA ILE A 193 -1.57 -5.03 -16.86
C ILE A 193 -0.89 -3.79 -17.48
N MET A 194 -1.60 -3.01 -18.26
CA MET A 194 -1.06 -1.78 -18.86
C MET A 194 -0.60 -0.80 -17.77
N HIS A 195 -1.42 -0.55 -16.74
CA HIS A 195 -1.07 0.34 -15.64
C HIS A 195 0.11 -0.19 -14.82
N LEU A 196 0.11 -1.48 -14.46
CA LEU A 196 1.21 -2.11 -13.74
C LEU A 196 2.53 -2.01 -14.52
N ASN A 197 2.52 -2.27 -15.83
CA ASN A 197 3.69 -2.15 -16.68
C ASN A 197 4.18 -0.70 -16.78
N HIS A 198 3.27 0.27 -16.90
CA HIS A 198 3.63 1.68 -16.94
C HIS A 198 4.32 2.12 -15.65
N ILE A 199 3.72 1.81 -14.48
CA ILE A 199 4.31 2.13 -13.18
C ILE A 199 5.68 1.47 -13.03
N ALA A 200 5.78 0.17 -13.33
CA ALA A 200 7.03 -0.58 -13.23
C ALA A 200 8.14 0.01 -14.13
N SER A 201 7.79 0.53 -15.32
CA SER A 201 8.74 1.17 -16.24
C SER A 201 9.38 2.45 -15.69
N LYS A 202 8.75 3.08 -14.69
CA LYS A 202 9.25 4.31 -14.04
C LYS A 202 10.10 4.04 -12.80
N MET A 203 10.11 2.78 -12.32
CA MET A 203 10.89 2.38 -11.16
C MET A 203 12.34 2.13 -11.52
N LYS A 204 13.27 2.66 -10.71
CA LYS A 204 14.70 2.34 -10.86
C LYS A 204 15.00 0.95 -10.30
N PRO A 205 16.03 0.25 -10.81
CA PRO A 205 16.53 -0.97 -10.17
C PRO A 205 16.94 -0.71 -8.71
N LYS A 206 16.67 -1.68 -7.82
CA LYS A 206 17.04 -1.60 -6.39
C LYS A 206 17.83 -2.85 -6.01
N ALA A 207 19.07 -2.66 -5.57
CA ALA A 207 19.92 -3.76 -5.11
C ALA A 207 19.35 -4.38 -3.81
N GLY A 208 19.55 -5.68 -3.62
CA GLY A 208 19.16 -6.38 -2.39
C GLY A 208 17.69 -6.81 -2.31
N ILE A 209 16.85 -6.43 -3.28
CA ILE A 209 15.45 -6.88 -3.36
C ILE A 209 15.27 -7.70 -4.63
N GLN A 210 14.84 -8.94 -4.48
CA GLN A 210 14.56 -9.82 -5.60
C GLN A 210 13.07 -9.79 -5.99
N GLY A 211 12.79 -10.07 -7.27
CA GLY A 211 11.42 -10.14 -7.78
C GLY A 211 10.78 -8.76 -8.03
N LYS A 212 9.47 -8.78 -8.13
CA LYS A 212 8.66 -7.58 -8.35
C LYS A 212 8.60 -6.74 -7.08
N ARG A 213 8.73 -5.43 -7.22
CA ARG A 213 8.65 -4.44 -6.13
C ARG A 213 7.42 -3.54 -6.21
N LEU A 214 6.55 -3.82 -7.17
CA LEU A 214 5.25 -3.17 -7.32
C LEU A 214 4.17 -4.15 -6.89
N PHE A 215 3.28 -3.71 -6.00
CA PHE A 215 2.15 -4.49 -5.52
C PHE A 215 0.85 -3.67 -5.56
N ILE A 216 -0.29 -4.35 -5.53
CA ILE A 216 -1.59 -3.70 -5.36
C ILE A 216 -1.82 -3.51 -3.86
N GLY A 217 -1.71 -2.26 -3.41
CA GLY A 217 -1.91 -1.86 -2.00
C GLY A 217 -3.35 -1.59 -1.66
N GLU A 218 -4.15 -1.20 -2.67
CA GLU A 218 -5.59 -1.03 -2.52
C GLU A 218 -6.33 -1.39 -3.80
N TYR A 219 -7.43 -2.10 -3.64
CA TYR A 219 -8.50 -2.23 -4.61
C TYR A 219 -9.79 -2.58 -3.87
N GLY A 220 -10.93 -2.18 -4.41
CA GLY A 220 -12.22 -2.46 -3.78
C GLY A 220 -13.35 -1.71 -4.46
N TRP A 221 -14.58 -2.06 -4.11
CA TRP A 221 -15.79 -1.45 -4.63
C TRP A 221 -16.80 -1.25 -3.50
N SER A 222 -17.55 -0.16 -3.60
CA SER A 222 -18.61 0.19 -2.67
C SER A 222 -19.88 -0.59 -2.98
N GLU A 223 -20.54 -1.13 -1.95
CA GLU A 223 -21.89 -1.71 -2.07
C GLU A 223 -22.96 -0.67 -2.44
N SER A 224 -22.66 0.62 -2.29
CA SER A 224 -23.53 1.68 -2.82
C SER A 224 -23.62 1.69 -4.34
N VAL A 225 -22.70 1.00 -5.03
CA VAL A 225 -22.59 1.01 -6.51
C VAL A 225 -22.72 -0.38 -7.09
N TYR A 226 -22.20 -1.41 -6.44
CA TYR A 226 -22.13 -2.79 -6.95
C TYR A 226 -22.76 -3.76 -5.95
N SER A 227 -23.39 -4.83 -6.43
CA SER A 227 -23.81 -5.93 -5.57
C SER A 227 -22.60 -6.69 -5.00
N GLN A 228 -22.80 -7.43 -3.91
CA GLN A 228 -21.73 -8.22 -3.27
C GLN A 228 -21.21 -9.31 -4.21
N GLU A 229 -22.07 -9.88 -5.07
CA GLU A 229 -21.70 -10.87 -6.08
C GLU A 229 -20.83 -10.26 -7.17
N GLU A 230 -21.15 -9.03 -7.62
CA GLU A 230 -20.31 -8.31 -8.59
C GLU A 230 -18.97 -7.92 -7.99
N ILE A 231 -18.94 -7.53 -6.72
CA ILE A 231 -17.69 -7.22 -5.99
C ILE A 231 -16.81 -8.47 -5.90
N ASP A 232 -17.37 -9.61 -5.54
CA ASP A 232 -16.65 -10.89 -5.48
C ASP A 232 -16.10 -11.28 -6.85
N GLN A 233 -16.91 -11.19 -7.90
CA GLN A 233 -16.47 -11.53 -9.25
C GLN A 233 -15.37 -10.61 -9.76
N ARG A 234 -15.49 -9.29 -9.54
CA ARG A 234 -14.45 -8.32 -9.92
C ARG A 234 -13.16 -8.53 -9.14
N ALA A 235 -13.27 -8.85 -7.86
CA ALA A 235 -12.11 -9.15 -7.02
C ALA A 235 -11.33 -10.37 -7.53
N LYS A 236 -12.03 -11.43 -7.96
CA LYS A 236 -11.41 -12.61 -8.60
C LYS A 236 -10.64 -12.24 -9.87
N TRP A 237 -11.17 -11.32 -10.69
CA TRP A 237 -10.46 -10.84 -11.88
C TRP A 237 -9.17 -10.11 -11.53
N VAL A 238 -9.24 -9.17 -10.56
CA VAL A 238 -8.06 -8.43 -10.09
C VAL A 238 -7.01 -9.38 -9.52
N ILE A 239 -7.41 -10.31 -8.66
CA ILE A 239 -6.50 -11.29 -8.04
C ILE A 239 -5.81 -12.12 -9.13
N LYS A 240 -6.56 -12.69 -10.07
CA LYS A 240 -5.99 -13.47 -11.19
C LYS A 240 -4.99 -12.67 -12.02
N THR A 241 -5.36 -11.45 -12.40
CA THR A 241 -4.51 -10.57 -13.20
C THR A 241 -3.23 -10.19 -12.47
N ALA A 242 -3.35 -9.75 -11.20
CA ALA A 242 -2.20 -9.37 -10.39
C ALA A 242 -1.26 -10.55 -10.13
N MET A 243 -1.80 -11.75 -9.90
CA MET A 243 -1.01 -12.97 -9.77
C MET A 243 -0.28 -13.33 -11.06
N LYS A 244 -0.93 -13.27 -12.23
CA LYS A 244 -0.29 -13.47 -13.54
C LYS A 244 0.84 -12.49 -13.78
N TRP A 245 0.67 -11.24 -13.37
CA TRP A 245 1.70 -10.21 -13.48
C TRP A 245 2.85 -10.43 -12.48
N GLY A 246 2.62 -11.14 -11.37
CA GLY A 246 3.58 -11.46 -10.33
C GLY A 246 3.63 -10.43 -9.20
N CYS A 247 2.52 -9.78 -8.86
CA CYS A 247 2.43 -8.91 -7.70
C CYS A 247 2.76 -9.67 -6.41
N PRO A 248 3.65 -9.17 -5.55
CA PRO A 248 3.95 -9.82 -4.27
C PRO A 248 2.82 -9.70 -3.24
N PHE A 249 1.99 -8.67 -3.33
CA PHE A 249 0.82 -8.45 -2.48
C PHE A 249 -0.35 -7.93 -3.31
N ILE A 250 -1.59 -8.29 -2.88
CA ILE A 250 -2.84 -7.87 -3.50
C ILE A 250 -3.82 -7.63 -2.35
N LEU A 251 -3.97 -6.38 -1.93
CA LEU A 251 -4.68 -6.02 -0.70
C LEU A 251 -6.04 -5.40 -1.03
N PHE A 252 -7.10 -6.01 -0.50
CA PHE A 252 -8.46 -5.51 -0.63
C PHE A 252 -8.74 -4.40 0.40
N TRP A 253 -9.38 -3.35 -0.03
CA TRP A 253 -9.91 -2.30 0.81
C TRP A 253 -11.41 -2.52 1.02
N GLU A 254 -11.92 -2.99 2.21
CA GLU A 254 -11.15 -3.31 3.42
C GLU A 254 -11.85 -4.43 4.25
N MET A 255 -11.40 -4.74 5.45
CA MET A 255 -12.04 -5.74 6.31
C MET A 255 -13.36 -5.23 6.89
N TYR A 256 -13.35 -4.02 7.43
CA TYR A 256 -14.48 -3.32 8.05
C TYR A 256 -14.55 -1.90 7.49
N ASN A 257 -15.73 -1.48 7.03
CA ASN A 257 -15.87 -0.17 6.41
C ASN A 257 -15.60 0.99 7.40
N ASN A 258 -14.82 1.96 6.96
CA ASN A 258 -14.57 3.22 7.66
C ASN A 258 -15.03 4.46 6.86
N GLU A 259 -15.68 4.27 5.73
CA GLU A 259 -16.12 5.33 4.82
C GLU A 259 -17.64 5.50 4.84
N LEU A 260 -18.08 6.76 4.86
CA LEU A 260 -19.49 7.11 4.84
C LEU A 260 -19.86 7.85 3.54
N ASN A 261 -21.11 7.67 3.13
CA ASN A 261 -21.76 8.52 2.13
C ASN A 261 -22.14 9.86 2.76
N ASP A 262 -22.52 10.84 1.94
CA ASP A 262 -22.94 12.18 2.39
C ASP A 262 -24.14 12.16 3.34
N ASP A 263 -25.00 11.15 3.26
CA ASP A 263 -26.15 10.93 4.15
C ASP A 263 -25.81 10.22 5.46
N GLY A 264 -24.53 9.89 5.69
CA GLY A 264 -24.03 9.19 6.85
C GLY A 264 -24.18 7.66 6.81
N SER A 265 -24.70 7.09 5.73
CA SER A 265 -24.71 5.63 5.52
C SER A 265 -23.33 5.11 5.18
N ASN A 266 -23.08 3.83 5.47
CA ASN A 266 -21.81 3.19 5.09
C ASN A 266 -21.68 3.07 3.57
N ARG A 267 -20.50 3.34 3.03
CA ARG A 267 -20.19 3.09 1.61
C ARG A 267 -20.09 1.61 1.27
N GLY A 268 -19.82 0.76 2.26
CA GLY A 268 -19.80 -0.69 2.09
C GLY A 268 -18.54 -1.24 1.43
N PHE A 269 -17.39 -0.65 1.75
CA PHE A 269 -16.09 -1.26 1.46
C PHE A 269 -15.76 -2.22 2.61
N TRP A 270 -16.22 -3.45 2.56
CA TRP A 270 -16.04 -4.41 3.64
C TRP A 270 -16.01 -5.87 3.18
N LEU A 271 -15.30 -6.69 3.94
CA LEU A 271 -15.42 -8.15 3.92
C LEU A 271 -16.42 -8.63 4.98
N ILE A 272 -16.56 -7.86 6.07
CA ILE A 272 -17.52 -8.11 7.15
C ILE A 272 -18.34 -6.83 7.35
N ASP A 273 -19.65 -6.94 7.18
CA ASP A 273 -20.57 -5.81 7.28
C ASP A 273 -20.74 -5.29 8.74
N GLN A 274 -21.44 -4.18 8.89
CA GLN A 274 -21.72 -3.57 10.20
C GLN A 274 -22.54 -4.47 11.15
N LYS A 275 -23.19 -5.53 10.65
CA LYS A 275 -23.95 -6.51 11.45
C LYS A 275 -23.10 -7.72 11.81
N GLY A 276 -21.85 -7.78 11.35
CA GLY A 276 -20.97 -8.93 11.50
C GLY A 276 -21.20 -10.04 10.47
N SER A 277 -22.00 -9.80 9.41
CA SER A 277 -22.21 -10.77 8.33
C SER A 277 -21.04 -10.75 7.38
N LYS A 278 -20.62 -11.93 6.96
CA LYS A 278 -19.51 -12.12 6.02
C LYS A 278 -20.01 -12.07 4.59
N THR A 279 -19.33 -11.32 3.74
CA THR A 279 -19.66 -11.18 2.31
C THR A 279 -19.23 -12.42 1.49
N PRO A 280 -19.73 -12.61 0.26
CA PRO A 280 -19.22 -13.61 -0.66
C PRO A 280 -17.70 -13.53 -0.83
N LEU A 281 -17.14 -12.33 -0.96
CA LEU A 281 -15.69 -12.12 -1.10
C LEU A 281 -14.92 -12.58 0.14
N TYR A 282 -15.47 -12.44 1.36
CA TYR A 282 -14.86 -13.02 2.55
C TYR A 282 -14.66 -14.53 2.40
N TYR A 283 -15.68 -15.24 1.91
CA TYR A 283 -15.61 -16.68 1.72
C TYR A 283 -14.69 -17.07 0.56
N THR A 284 -14.60 -16.25 -0.49
CA THR A 284 -13.61 -16.41 -1.56
C THR A 284 -12.17 -16.34 -1.01
N TYR A 285 -11.84 -15.34 -0.19
CA TYR A 285 -10.53 -15.25 0.46
C TYR A 285 -10.26 -16.42 1.40
N GLN A 286 -11.25 -16.81 2.20
CA GLN A 286 -11.10 -17.94 3.12
C GLN A 286 -10.83 -19.23 2.36
N LYS A 287 -11.58 -19.50 1.29
CA LYS A 287 -11.40 -20.67 0.43
C LYS A 287 -10.04 -20.65 -0.26
N PHE A 288 -9.65 -19.51 -0.82
CA PHE A 288 -8.34 -19.32 -1.44
C PHE A 288 -7.20 -19.60 -0.46
N TYR A 289 -7.30 -19.12 0.77
CA TYR A 289 -6.31 -19.38 1.81
C TYR A 289 -6.21 -20.88 2.14
N ILE A 290 -7.34 -21.56 2.27
CA ILE A 290 -7.38 -23.00 2.55
C ILE A 290 -6.73 -23.78 1.41
N GLU A 291 -7.17 -23.56 0.16
CA GLU A 291 -6.62 -24.22 -1.04
C GLU A 291 -5.11 -23.95 -1.20
N SER A 292 -4.68 -22.72 -0.95
CA SER A 292 -3.26 -22.35 -0.99
C SER A 292 -2.44 -23.15 0.03
N ARG A 293 -2.92 -23.23 1.27
CA ARG A 293 -2.26 -23.96 2.34
C ARG A 293 -2.18 -25.47 2.03
N GLU A 294 -3.26 -26.06 1.61
CA GLU A 294 -3.34 -27.49 1.24
C GLU A 294 -2.39 -27.80 0.08
N TRP A 295 -2.39 -26.97 -0.95
CA TRP A 295 -1.50 -27.13 -2.10
C TRP A 295 -0.02 -27.02 -1.70
N ILE A 296 0.35 -26.03 -0.89
CA ILE A 296 1.74 -25.86 -0.41
C ILE A 296 2.19 -27.05 0.42
N ILE A 297 1.34 -27.56 1.31
CA ILE A 297 1.64 -28.76 2.12
C ILE A 297 1.86 -29.98 1.23
N ASP A 298 0.96 -30.20 0.26
CA ASP A 298 1.06 -31.34 -0.65
C ASP A 298 2.29 -31.24 -1.57
N PHE A 299 2.55 -30.06 -2.13
CA PHE A 299 3.76 -29.80 -2.92
C PHE A 299 5.03 -30.08 -2.09
N THR A 300 5.10 -29.53 -0.87
CA THR A 300 6.26 -29.68 0.02
C THR A 300 6.51 -31.16 0.35
N ARG A 301 5.43 -31.91 0.60
CA ARG A 301 5.50 -33.35 0.85
C ARG A 301 6.02 -34.14 -0.36
N LYS A 302 5.57 -33.78 -1.58
CA LYS A 302 5.95 -34.45 -2.82
C LYS A 302 7.36 -34.09 -3.31
N GLN A 303 7.76 -32.83 -3.14
CA GLN A 303 9.01 -32.30 -3.68
C GLN A 303 10.14 -32.17 -2.65
N ASN A 304 9.85 -32.43 -1.37
CA ASN A 304 10.77 -32.23 -0.24
C ASN A 304 11.39 -30.83 -0.17
N ARG A 305 10.64 -29.82 -0.60
CA ARG A 305 10.98 -28.38 -0.54
C ARG A 305 9.72 -27.54 -0.62
N ILE A 306 9.81 -26.32 -0.16
CA ILE A 306 8.73 -25.32 -0.38
C ILE A 306 8.67 -24.92 -1.88
N PRO A 307 7.49 -24.61 -2.41
CA PRO A 307 7.38 -24.11 -3.80
C PRO A 307 8.07 -22.75 -3.97
N SER A 308 8.57 -22.48 -5.17
CA SER A 308 8.92 -21.13 -5.57
C SER A 308 7.64 -20.29 -5.76
N GLN A 309 7.79 -18.95 -5.77
CA GLN A 309 6.68 -18.04 -6.05
C GLN A 309 6.02 -18.36 -7.40
N ASP A 310 6.80 -18.60 -8.45
CA ASP A 310 6.27 -18.91 -9.78
C ASP A 310 5.48 -20.20 -9.81
N GLU A 311 5.94 -21.25 -9.12
CA GLU A 311 5.21 -22.52 -9.01
C GLU A 311 3.88 -22.33 -8.29
N PHE A 312 3.89 -21.57 -7.19
CA PHE A 312 2.68 -21.25 -6.46
C PHE A 312 1.70 -20.43 -7.31
N LEU A 313 2.14 -19.34 -7.93
CA LEU A 313 1.28 -18.47 -8.73
C LEU A 313 0.63 -19.22 -9.89
N LYS A 314 1.38 -20.08 -10.58
CA LYS A 314 0.84 -20.92 -11.66
C LYS A 314 -0.26 -21.86 -11.20
N ALA A 315 -0.14 -22.45 -10.01
CA ALA A 315 -1.17 -23.32 -9.45
C ALA A 315 -2.38 -22.51 -8.95
N ALA A 316 -2.12 -21.45 -8.21
CA ALA A 316 -3.14 -20.67 -7.49
C ALA A 316 -4.16 -19.99 -8.42
N ILE A 317 -3.76 -19.59 -9.64
CA ILE A 317 -4.67 -19.03 -10.65
C ILE A 317 -5.83 -20.00 -11.00
N SER A 318 -5.61 -21.32 -10.85
CA SER A 318 -6.59 -22.35 -11.18
C SER A 318 -7.38 -22.86 -9.97
N PHE A 319 -7.19 -22.29 -8.78
CA PHE A 319 -7.94 -22.70 -7.60
C PHE A 319 -9.44 -22.44 -7.75
N GLU A 320 -10.24 -23.33 -7.13
CA GLU A 320 -11.71 -23.24 -7.17
C GLU A 320 -12.25 -21.94 -6.57
N ALA A 321 -11.52 -21.36 -5.61
CA ALA A 321 -11.86 -20.07 -5.03
C ALA A 321 -11.90 -18.93 -6.07
N LEU A 322 -11.16 -19.03 -7.16
CA LEU A 322 -11.05 -18.00 -8.19
C LEU A 322 -11.85 -18.30 -9.47
N LYS A 323 -12.64 -19.35 -9.48
CA LYS A 323 -13.56 -19.70 -10.59
C LYS A 323 -14.90 -18.98 -10.60
#